data_cfa33fe4a87f3497bfe4e31ece2b66a0
#
_entry.id   cfa33fe4a87f3497bfe4e31ece2b66a0
#
_cell.length_a   1.000
_cell.length_b   1.000
_cell.length_c   1.000
_cell.angle_alpha   90.00
_cell.angle_beta   90.00
_cell.angle_gamma   90.00
#
_symmetry.space_group_name_H-M   'P 1'
#
loop_
_entity.id
_entity.type
_entity.pdbx_description
1 polymer ?
#
loop_
_entity_poly.entity_id
_entity_poly.type
_entity_poly.pdbx_seq_one_letter_code
_entity_poly.pdbx_strand_id
1 'polypeptide(L)'
;MKLEKNAEDAIIAALKTIFANDLWDYEHSISSANWMKKLVKREGGNEKVLVTAMYLHDSGYPETLRPNYTLEDRISSKPMHPIFGAKQAKKLLPALNYTQDEIKQICHLIIIHDELDQEKNFDEQLVLEADTLAQIDPSVSGGFDENNFAKYVTIFEEKRFPKVKTSTGKELLREVAHSNPLFQKYTKKLKK
;
A
#
# COMPACT_ATOMS: atom_id res chain seq x y z
N MET A 1 6.63 8.95 16.66
CA MET A 1 7.24 7.79 17.37
C MET A 1 7.79 6.86 16.30
N LYS A 2 8.95 6.23 16.52
CA LYS A 2 9.54 5.29 15.55
C LYS A 2 8.97 3.89 15.70
N LEU A 3 8.93 3.14 14.60
CA LEU A 3 8.63 1.71 14.62
C LEU A 3 9.85 0.94 15.16
N GLU A 4 9.64 0.18 16.23
CA GLU A 4 10.68 -0.65 16.84
C GLU A 4 10.99 -1.86 15.94
N LYS A 5 12.29 -2.18 15.79
CA LYS A 5 12.74 -3.25 14.90
C LYS A 5 12.09 -4.61 15.20
N ASN A 6 11.97 -4.97 16.46
CA ASN A 6 11.36 -6.25 16.85
C ASN A 6 9.88 -6.34 16.46
N ALA A 7 9.13 -5.24 16.59
CA ALA A 7 7.74 -5.18 16.16
C ALA A 7 7.64 -5.26 14.63
N GLU A 8 8.52 -4.57 13.91
CA GLU A 8 8.60 -4.64 12.46
C GLU A 8 8.91 -6.05 11.96
N ASP A 9 9.93 -6.71 12.52
CA ASP A 9 10.30 -8.08 12.16
C ASP A 9 9.13 -9.07 12.41
N ALA A 10 8.39 -8.89 13.50
CA ALA A 10 7.20 -9.69 13.80
C ALA A 10 6.05 -9.46 12.82
N ILE A 11 5.82 -8.21 12.40
CA ILE A 11 4.81 -7.87 11.38
C ILE A 11 5.19 -8.52 10.05
N ILE A 12 6.44 -8.40 9.61
CA ILE A 12 6.93 -9.00 8.36
C ILE A 12 6.80 -10.52 8.41
N ALA A 13 7.10 -11.16 9.55
CA ALA A 13 6.92 -12.60 9.72
C ALA A 13 5.43 -13.01 9.62
N ALA A 14 4.52 -12.21 10.19
CA ALA A 14 3.09 -12.43 10.07
C ALA A 14 2.61 -12.28 8.61
N LEU A 15 3.09 -11.27 7.88
CA LEU A 15 2.76 -11.08 6.46
C LEU A 15 3.19 -12.24 5.58
N LYS A 16 4.35 -12.87 5.82
CA LYS A 16 4.77 -14.09 5.12
C LYS A 16 3.78 -15.23 5.30
N THR A 17 3.15 -15.33 6.46
CA THR A 17 2.12 -16.34 6.73
C THR A 17 0.79 -15.96 6.09
N ILE A 18 0.40 -14.70 6.19
CA ILE A 18 -0.86 -14.17 5.62
C ILE A 18 -0.85 -14.33 4.10
N PHE A 19 0.24 -13.95 3.44
CA PHE A 19 0.39 -13.96 1.98
C PHE A 19 1.18 -15.19 1.47
N ALA A 20 1.12 -16.34 2.16
CA ALA A 20 1.92 -17.52 1.82
C ALA A 20 1.80 -17.98 0.35
N ASN A 21 0.66 -17.68 -0.29
CA ASN A 21 0.38 -18.03 -1.69
C ASN A 21 0.21 -16.82 -2.60
N ASP A 22 0.53 -15.62 -2.13
CA ASP A 22 0.41 -14.38 -2.89
C ASP A 22 1.66 -13.52 -2.72
N LEU A 23 2.65 -13.78 -3.58
CA LEU A 23 3.93 -13.07 -3.55
C LEU A 23 3.75 -11.59 -3.87
N TRP A 24 2.81 -11.26 -4.78
CA TRP A 24 2.57 -9.87 -5.19
C TRP A 24 2.07 -9.01 -4.01
N ASP A 25 1.05 -9.47 -3.28
CA ASP A 25 0.52 -8.75 -2.13
C ASP A 25 1.56 -8.64 -1.00
N TYR A 26 2.38 -9.68 -0.81
CA TYR A 26 3.51 -9.61 0.13
C TYR A 26 4.52 -8.53 -0.26
N GLU A 27 5.03 -8.56 -1.49
CA GLU A 27 6.02 -7.58 -1.98
C GLU A 27 5.45 -6.17 -2.03
N HIS A 28 4.19 -6.02 -2.44
CA HIS A 28 3.47 -4.74 -2.44
C HIS A 28 3.37 -4.15 -1.03
N SER A 29 3.00 -4.94 -0.03
CA SER A 29 2.94 -4.51 1.36
C SER A 29 4.31 -4.07 1.91
N ILE A 30 5.38 -4.80 1.58
CA ILE A 30 6.76 -4.43 1.95
C ILE A 30 7.18 -3.14 1.25
N SER A 31 6.93 -3.01 -0.05
CA SER A 31 7.24 -1.81 -0.83
C SER A 31 6.47 -0.59 -0.28
N SER A 32 5.17 -0.73 -0.03
CA SER A 32 4.32 0.34 0.52
C SER A 32 4.85 0.87 1.85
N ALA A 33 5.26 -0.04 2.75
CA ALA A 33 5.86 0.35 4.02
C ALA A 33 7.21 1.05 3.84
N ASN A 34 8.03 0.62 2.87
CA ASN A 34 9.32 1.26 2.58
C ASN A 34 9.14 2.67 1.98
N TRP A 35 8.14 2.87 1.10
CA TRP A 35 7.78 4.19 0.60
C TRP A 35 7.24 5.08 1.71
N MET A 36 6.41 4.55 2.62
CA MET A 36 5.93 5.29 3.78
C MET A 36 7.08 5.77 4.66
N LYS A 37 8.10 4.94 4.92
CA LYS A 37 9.30 5.37 5.68
C LYS A 37 10.00 6.57 5.02
N LYS A 38 10.09 6.58 3.68
CA LYS A 38 10.68 7.71 2.94
C LYS A 38 9.81 8.97 3.05
N LEU A 39 8.49 8.83 2.94
CA LEU A 39 7.53 9.93 3.09
C LEU A 39 7.59 10.52 4.51
N VAL A 40 7.44 9.70 5.55
CA VAL A 40 7.46 10.14 6.95
C VAL A 40 8.78 10.81 7.34
N LYS A 41 9.91 10.34 6.81
CA LYS A 41 11.22 10.96 7.05
C LYS A 41 11.29 12.41 6.59
N ARG A 42 10.54 12.79 5.55
CA ARG A 42 10.58 14.12 4.92
C ARG A 42 9.37 14.98 5.27
N GLU A 43 8.21 14.38 5.37
CA GLU A 43 6.94 15.08 5.63
C GLU A 43 6.56 15.09 7.12
N GLY A 44 7.07 14.12 7.92
CA GLY A 44 6.67 13.94 9.31
C GLY A 44 5.56 12.91 9.48
N GLY A 45 4.93 12.90 10.65
CA GLY A 45 3.88 11.95 11.03
C GLY A 45 4.35 10.91 12.04
N ASN A 46 3.43 10.06 12.51
CA ASN A 46 3.76 8.97 13.41
C ASN A 46 4.24 7.74 12.63
N GLU A 47 5.57 7.59 12.49
CA GLU A 47 6.18 6.50 11.72
C GLU A 47 5.67 5.12 12.17
N LYS A 48 5.55 4.87 13.49
CA LYS A 48 5.05 3.59 14.03
C LYS A 48 3.66 3.26 13.49
N VAL A 49 2.75 4.21 13.50
CA VAL A 49 1.36 4.02 13.04
C VAL A 49 1.31 3.91 11.52
N LEU A 50 1.92 4.86 10.81
CA LEU A 50 1.82 4.97 9.35
C LEU A 50 2.50 3.80 8.63
N VAL A 51 3.71 3.42 9.05
CA VAL A 51 4.43 2.29 8.45
C VAL A 51 3.72 0.97 8.74
N THR A 52 3.19 0.79 9.98
CA THR A 52 2.42 -0.41 10.32
C THR A 52 1.12 -0.50 9.51
N ALA A 53 0.42 0.62 9.31
CA ALA A 53 -0.77 0.63 8.45
C ALA A 53 -0.43 0.16 7.04
N MET A 54 0.70 0.60 6.47
CA MET A 54 1.12 0.19 5.13
C MET A 54 1.55 -1.27 5.05
N TYR A 55 2.16 -1.84 6.08
CA TYR A 55 2.40 -3.28 6.12
C TYR A 55 1.10 -4.10 6.06
N LEU A 56 0.04 -3.61 6.70
CA LEU A 56 -1.18 -4.39 6.91
C LEU A 56 -2.37 -4.01 6.00
N HIS A 57 -2.25 -2.97 5.14
CA HIS A 57 -3.39 -2.40 4.41
C HIS A 57 -4.12 -3.44 3.52
N ASP A 58 -3.36 -4.30 2.86
CA ASP A 58 -3.87 -5.34 1.95
C ASP A 58 -3.98 -6.73 2.60
N SER A 59 -3.66 -6.87 3.89
CA SER A 59 -3.64 -8.16 4.60
C SER A 59 -5.00 -8.87 4.67
N GLY A 60 -6.06 -8.24 4.21
CA GLY A 60 -7.40 -8.82 4.12
C GLY A 60 -7.70 -9.52 2.80
N TYR A 61 -6.88 -9.38 1.75
CA TYR A 61 -7.11 -10.05 0.47
C TYR A 61 -7.21 -11.58 0.57
N PRO A 62 -6.35 -12.29 1.32
CA PRO A 62 -6.48 -13.75 1.45
C PRO A 62 -7.81 -14.23 2.03
N GLU A 63 -8.56 -13.38 2.73
CA GLU A 63 -9.91 -13.71 3.24
C GLU A 63 -11.00 -13.47 2.19
N THR A 64 -10.70 -12.76 1.11
CA THR A 64 -11.66 -12.35 0.07
C THR A 64 -11.39 -12.96 -1.29
N LEU A 65 -10.16 -13.42 -1.54
CA LEU A 65 -9.72 -13.99 -2.81
C LEU A 65 -9.44 -15.49 -2.66
N ARG A 66 -9.77 -16.26 -3.70
CA ARG A 66 -9.39 -17.68 -3.83
C ARG A 66 -8.05 -17.78 -4.57
N PRO A 67 -7.30 -18.88 -4.41
CA PRO A 67 -6.13 -19.13 -5.25
C PRO A 67 -6.46 -19.01 -6.75
N ASN A 68 -5.56 -18.40 -7.51
CA ASN A 68 -5.73 -18.15 -8.96
C ASN A 68 -6.88 -17.18 -9.30
N TYR A 69 -7.13 -16.19 -8.44
CA TYR A 69 -8.11 -15.14 -8.70
C TYR A 69 -7.79 -14.34 -9.98
N THR A 70 -8.83 -13.82 -10.60
CA THR A 70 -8.74 -12.92 -11.76
C THR A 70 -8.61 -11.46 -11.33
N LEU A 71 -8.31 -10.57 -12.26
CA LEU A 71 -8.33 -9.12 -12.00
C LEU A 71 -9.75 -8.65 -11.59
N GLU A 72 -10.79 -9.22 -12.19
CA GLU A 72 -12.18 -8.94 -11.87
C GLU A 72 -12.53 -9.36 -10.44
N ASP A 73 -12.04 -10.53 -9.99
CA ASP A 73 -12.20 -10.99 -8.61
C ASP A 73 -11.53 -10.00 -7.63
N ARG A 74 -10.31 -9.52 -7.97
CA ARG A 74 -9.61 -8.53 -7.15
C ARG A 74 -10.37 -7.21 -7.08
N ILE A 75 -10.89 -6.71 -8.20
CA ILE A 75 -11.71 -5.50 -8.22
C ILE A 75 -12.97 -5.67 -7.37
N SER A 76 -13.64 -6.81 -7.46
CA SER A 76 -14.87 -7.08 -6.70
C SER A 76 -14.62 -7.25 -5.19
N SER A 77 -13.42 -7.64 -4.78
CA SER A 77 -13.03 -7.78 -3.37
C SER A 77 -12.60 -6.47 -2.69
N LYS A 78 -12.39 -5.40 -3.47
CA LYS A 78 -11.96 -4.09 -2.95
C LYS A 78 -12.79 -3.55 -1.79
N PRO A 79 -14.12 -3.64 -1.74
CA PRO A 79 -14.88 -3.10 -0.61
C PRO A 79 -14.67 -3.88 0.70
N MET A 80 -14.24 -5.13 0.63
CA MET A 80 -14.19 -6.03 1.79
C MET A 80 -12.77 -6.23 2.34
N HIS A 81 -11.72 -6.24 1.50
CA HIS A 81 -10.38 -6.51 1.98
C HIS A 81 -9.89 -5.55 3.08
N PRO A 82 -10.22 -4.21 3.06
CA PRO A 82 -9.76 -3.32 4.13
C PRO A 82 -10.40 -3.66 5.49
N ILE A 83 -11.64 -4.16 5.47
CA ILE A 83 -12.34 -4.59 6.69
C ILE A 83 -11.64 -5.80 7.30
N PHE A 84 -11.27 -6.79 6.48
CA PHE A 84 -10.53 -7.95 6.94
C PHE A 84 -9.10 -7.60 7.34
N GLY A 85 -8.43 -6.69 6.63
CA GLY A 85 -7.11 -6.16 7.01
C GLY A 85 -7.13 -5.49 8.40
N ALA A 86 -8.10 -4.63 8.66
CA ALA A 86 -8.29 -4.05 9.98
C ALA A 86 -8.57 -5.10 11.07
N LYS A 87 -9.28 -6.18 10.75
CA LYS A 87 -9.50 -7.32 11.67
C LYS A 87 -8.19 -8.07 11.95
N GLN A 88 -7.32 -8.26 10.95
CA GLN A 88 -5.99 -8.85 11.16
C GLN A 88 -5.13 -7.95 12.05
N ALA A 89 -5.11 -6.64 11.80
CA ALA A 89 -4.39 -5.67 12.64
C ALA A 89 -4.84 -5.74 14.11
N LYS A 90 -6.15 -5.77 14.38
CA LYS A 90 -6.70 -5.91 15.74
C LYS A 90 -6.28 -7.18 16.45
N LYS A 91 -6.02 -8.28 15.74
CA LYS A 91 -5.53 -9.54 16.31
C LYS A 91 -4.04 -9.51 16.59
N LEU A 92 -3.24 -8.93 15.69
CA LEU A 92 -1.79 -8.98 15.72
C LEU A 92 -1.19 -7.95 16.69
N LEU A 93 -1.63 -6.70 16.60
CA LEU A 93 -0.94 -5.56 17.21
C LEU A 93 -0.93 -5.53 18.74
N PRO A 94 -1.94 -6.05 19.48
CA PRO A 94 -1.87 -6.11 20.95
C PRO A 94 -0.67 -6.88 21.49
N ALA A 95 -0.27 -7.97 20.80
CA ALA A 95 0.90 -8.78 21.17
C ALA A 95 2.24 -8.07 20.89
N LEU A 96 2.22 -6.97 20.14
CA LEU A 96 3.39 -6.18 19.74
C LEU A 96 3.47 -4.82 20.48
N ASN A 97 2.83 -4.72 21.63
CA ASN A 97 2.81 -3.53 22.49
C ASN A 97 2.30 -2.25 21.80
N TYR A 98 1.30 -2.36 20.92
CA TYR A 98 0.56 -1.20 20.42
C TYR A 98 -0.53 -0.81 21.40
N THR A 99 -0.67 0.48 21.65
CA THR A 99 -1.78 1.01 22.45
C THR A 99 -3.11 0.88 21.71
N GLN A 100 -4.23 0.93 22.42
CA GLN A 100 -5.57 0.87 21.79
C GLN A 100 -5.80 2.04 20.82
N ASP A 101 -5.26 3.22 21.12
CA ASP A 101 -5.38 4.39 20.24
C ASP A 101 -4.55 4.21 18.96
N GLU A 102 -3.33 3.66 19.06
CA GLU A 102 -2.51 3.32 17.89
C GLU A 102 -3.21 2.28 17.01
N ILE A 103 -3.76 1.22 17.61
CA ILE A 103 -4.51 0.18 16.89
C ILE A 103 -5.73 0.77 16.19
N LYS A 104 -6.48 1.64 16.88
CA LYS A 104 -7.65 2.31 16.30
C LYS A 104 -7.27 3.17 15.10
N GLN A 105 -6.18 3.94 15.21
CA GLN A 105 -5.68 4.78 14.12
C GLN A 105 -5.20 3.93 12.93
N ILE A 106 -4.43 2.87 13.19
CA ILE A 106 -3.96 1.93 12.14
C ILE A 106 -5.15 1.29 11.43
N CYS A 107 -6.15 0.81 12.16
CA CYS A 107 -7.35 0.21 11.57
C CYS A 107 -8.13 1.21 10.72
N HIS A 108 -8.24 2.47 11.15
CA HIS A 108 -8.86 3.52 10.37
C HIS A 108 -8.12 3.73 9.05
N LEU A 109 -6.80 3.88 9.08
CA LEU A 109 -5.97 4.07 7.89
C LEU A 109 -6.07 2.88 6.91
N ILE A 110 -6.11 1.65 7.43
CA ILE A 110 -6.34 0.44 6.62
C ILE A 110 -7.71 0.51 5.94
N ILE A 111 -8.76 0.89 6.66
CA ILE A 111 -10.13 0.92 6.11
C ILE A 111 -10.26 1.92 4.97
N ILE A 112 -9.59 3.09 5.06
CA ILE A 112 -9.80 4.19 4.11
C ILE A 112 -8.75 4.26 2.99
N HIS A 113 -7.76 3.35 2.94
CA HIS A 113 -6.62 3.50 2.04
C HIS A 113 -7.01 3.52 0.55
N ASP A 114 -8.04 2.75 0.16
CA ASP A 114 -8.55 2.67 -1.23
C ASP A 114 -9.68 3.69 -1.56
N GLU A 115 -10.07 4.54 -0.60
CA GLU A 115 -11.10 5.58 -0.79
C GLU A 115 -10.51 6.81 -1.49
N LEU A 116 -10.36 6.75 -2.81
CA LEU A 116 -9.64 7.75 -3.60
C LEU A 116 -10.38 9.09 -3.72
N ASP A 117 -11.71 9.11 -3.63
CA ASP A 117 -12.53 10.29 -3.92
C ASP A 117 -12.89 11.10 -2.67
N GLN A 118 -12.55 10.60 -1.49
CA GLN A 118 -12.75 11.32 -0.23
C GLN A 118 -11.63 12.33 0.01
N GLU A 119 -11.97 13.44 0.69
CA GLU A 119 -10.99 14.37 1.21
C GLU A 119 -10.14 13.69 2.29
N LYS A 120 -8.83 13.85 2.21
CA LYS A 120 -7.85 13.19 3.06
C LYS A 120 -7.25 14.15 4.07
N ASN A 121 -7.17 13.75 5.34
CA ASN A 121 -6.30 14.39 6.29
C ASN A 121 -4.82 14.06 5.96
N PHE A 122 -3.88 14.59 6.74
CA PHE A 122 -2.45 14.45 6.48
C PHE A 122 -1.99 12.98 6.47
N ASP A 123 -2.33 12.20 7.48
CA ASP A 123 -1.92 10.80 7.61
C ASP A 123 -2.54 9.93 6.49
N GLU A 124 -3.81 10.16 6.18
CA GLU A 124 -4.53 9.48 5.09
C GLU A 124 -3.94 9.81 3.72
N GLN A 125 -3.48 11.07 3.54
CA GLN A 125 -2.80 11.47 2.31
C GLN A 125 -1.47 10.73 2.13
N LEU A 126 -0.68 10.58 3.19
CA LEU A 126 0.57 9.82 3.14
C LEU A 126 0.33 8.34 2.85
N VAL A 127 -0.74 7.74 3.41
CA VAL A 127 -1.15 6.35 3.13
C VAL A 127 -1.48 6.17 1.65
N LEU A 128 -2.31 7.04 1.07
CA LEU A 128 -2.63 7.03 -0.35
C LEU A 128 -1.37 7.16 -1.22
N GLU A 129 -0.44 8.02 -0.85
CA GLU A 129 0.79 8.25 -1.62
C GLU A 129 1.74 7.06 -1.54
N ALA A 130 1.94 6.47 -0.36
CA ALA A 130 2.79 5.30 -0.18
C ALA A 130 2.28 4.10 -0.98
N ASP A 131 0.99 3.81 -0.92
CA ASP A 131 0.34 2.77 -1.71
C ASP A 131 0.47 3.06 -3.22
N THR A 132 0.22 4.30 -3.64
CA THR A 132 0.38 4.72 -5.03
C THR A 132 1.80 4.50 -5.57
N LEU A 133 2.83 4.83 -4.78
CA LEU A 133 4.23 4.61 -5.14
C LEU A 133 4.55 3.11 -5.29
N ALA A 134 4.07 2.28 -4.36
CA ALA A 134 4.32 0.84 -4.37
C ALA A 134 3.67 0.14 -5.57
N GLN A 135 2.53 0.63 -6.05
CA GLN A 135 1.84 0.05 -7.21
C GLN A 135 2.62 0.12 -8.53
N ILE A 136 3.59 1.03 -8.63
CA ILE A 136 4.46 1.15 -9.80
C ILE A 136 5.94 0.90 -9.47
N ASP A 137 6.23 0.40 -8.28
CA ASP A 137 7.58 0.04 -7.85
C ASP A 137 8.08 -1.18 -8.64
N PRO A 138 9.22 -1.08 -9.38
CA PRO A 138 9.74 -2.19 -10.16
C PRO A 138 10.24 -3.36 -9.31
N SER A 139 10.39 -3.20 -8.00
CA SER A 139 10.74 -4.29 -7.08
C SER A 139 9.56 -5.21 -6.75
N VAL A 140 8.33 -4.79 -7.05
CA VAL A 140 7.13 -5.61 -6.88
C VAL A 140 6.91 -6.44 -8.14
N SER A 141 7.07 -7.75 -8.02
CA SER A 141 7.05 -8.67 -9.15
C SER A 141 5.69 -9.37 -9.31
N GLY A 142 5.34 -9.72 -10.54
CA GLY A 142 4.31 -10.73 -10.85
C GLY A 142 2.85 -10.31 -10.80
N GLY A 143 2.53 -9.01 -10.65
CA GLY A 143 1.14 -8.58 -10.52
C GLY A 143 0.29 -8.64 -11.80
N PHE A 144 0.89 -8.36 -12.97
CA PHE A 144 0.14 -8.25 -14.22
C PHE A 144 0.95 -8.75 -15.41
N ASP A 145 0.28 -9.46 -16.33
CA ASP A 145 0.81 -9.60 -17.69
C ASP A 145 0.89 -8.23 -18.38
N GLU A 146 1.65 -8.15 -19.46
CA GLU A 146 1.92 -6.88 -20.14
C GLU A 146 0.66 -6.15 -20.64
N ASN A 147 -0.37 -6.88 -21.10
CA ASN A 147 -1.61 -6.28 -21.58
C ASN A 147 -2.45 -5.70 -20.44
N ASN A 148 -2.54 -6.41 -19.32
CA ASN A 148 -3.21 -5.94 -18.12
C ASN A 148 -2.46 -4.76 -17.50
N PHE A 149 -1.12 -4.76 -17.53
CA PHE A 149 -0.33 -3.64 -17.06
C PHE A 149 -0.55 -2.35 -17.88
N ALA A 150 -0.71 -2.44 -19.20
CA ALA A 150 -1.02 -1.28 -20.03
C ALA A 150 -2.37 -0.62 -19.65
N LYS A 151 -3.40 -1.44 -19.39
CA LYS A 151 -4.69 -0.97 -18.87
C LYS A 151 -4.53 -0.34 -17.49
N TYR A 152 -3.76 -1.01 -16.63
CA TYR A 152 -3.48 -0.54 -15.29
C TYR A 152 -2.81 0.84 -15.27
N VAL A 153 -1.78 1.08 -16.12
CA VAL A 153 -1.13 2.39 -16.23
C VAL A 153 -2.12 3.49 -16.59
N THR A 154 -3.05 3.22 -17.50
CA THR A 154 -4.10 4.18 -17.87
C THR A 154 -4.98 4.54 -16.67
N ILE A 155 -5.47 3.53 -15.93
CA ILE A 155 -6.29 3.73 -14.73
C ILE A 155 -5.49 4.48 -13.66
N PHE A 156 -4.23 4.12 -13.46
CA PHE A 156 -3.33 4.75 -12.51
C PHE A 156 -3.14 6.25 -12.81
N GLU A 157 -2.88 6.62 -14.07
CA GLU A 157 -2.70 8.01 -14.49
C GLU A 157 -3.98 8.84 -14.34
N GLU A 158 -5.14 8.23 -14.49
CA GLU A 158 -6.43 8.91 -14.36
C GLU A 158 -6.90 9.03 -12.91
N LYS A 159 -6.72 7.98 -12.11
CA LYS A 159 -7.33 7.86 -10.80
C LYS A 159 -6.38 8.18 -9.64
N ARG A 160 -5.13 7.69 -9.68
CA ARG A 160 -4.19 7.81 -8.56
C ARG A 160 -3.20 8.95 -8.72
N PHE A 161 -2.62 9.13 -9.89
CA PHE A 161 -1.62 10.16 -10.15
C PHE A 161 -2.09 11.57 -9.73
N PRO A 162 -3.32 12.04 -10.05
CA PRO A 162 -3.79 13.36 -9.64
C PRO A 162 -4.00 13.51 -8.13
N LYS A 163 -4.04 12.39 -7.40
CA LYS A 163 -4.29 12.38 -5.95
C LYS A 163 -3.00 12.53 -5.12
N VAL A 164 -1.82 12.41 -5.73
CA VAL A 164 -0.53 12.66 -5.05
C VAL A 164 -0.37 14.18 -4.88
N LYS A 165 -0.39 14.65 -3.63
CA LYS A 165 -0.46 16.07 -3.30
C LYS A 165 0.80 16.62 -2.67
N THR A 166 1.50 15.83 -1.81
CA THR A 166 2.70 16.31 -1.12
C THR A 166 3.83 16.57 -2.11
N SER A 167 4.75 17.47 -1.75
CA SER A 167 5.94 17.74 -2.57
C SER A 167 6.85 16.51 -2.67
N THR A 168 7.02 15.83 -1.55
CA THR A 168 7.80 14.58 -1.47
C THR A 168 7.15 13.47 -2.29
N GLY A 169 5.83 13.27 -2.16
CA GLY A 169 5.11 12.26 -2.93
C GLY A 169 5.23 12.48 -4.44
N LYS A 170 5.12 13.72 -4.91
CA LYS A 170 5.31 14.07 -6.34
C LYS A 170 6.73 13.83 -6.84
N GLU A 171 7.74 14.11 -6.03
CA GLU A 171 9.14 13.83 -6.36
C GLU A 171 9.39 12.33 -6.45
N LEU A 172 9.02 11.58 -5.40
CA LEU A 172 9.17 10.12 -5.36
C LEU A 172 8.39 9.41 -6.47
N LEU A 173 7.20 9.94 -6.82
CA LEU A 173 6.40 9.40 -7.92
C LEU A 173 7.14 9.52 -9.26
N ARG A 174 7.82 10.63 -9.52
CA ARG A 174 8.65 10.78 -10.72
C ARG A 174 9.83 9.81 -10.70
N GLU A 175 10.53 9.68 -9.57
CA GLU A 175 11.66 8.76 -9.41
C GLU A 175 11.25 7.32 -9.70
N VAL A 176 10.20 6.82 -9.05
CA VAL A 176 9.76 5.43 -9.22
C VAL A 176 9.22 5.17 -10.63
N ALA A 177 8.48 6.12 -11.20
CA ALA A 177 7.98 6.02 -12.56
C ALA A 177 9.12 5.98 -13.60
N HIS A 178 10.20 6.74 -13.40
CA HIS A 178 11.39 6.70 -14.27
C HIS A 178 12.20 5.41 -14.08
N SER A 179 12.21 4.82 -12.89
CA SER A 179 12.93 3.58 -12.62
C SER A 179 12.21 2.33 -13.13
N ASN A 180 10.93 2.43 -13.52
CA ASN A 180 10.12 1.31 -14.00
C ASN A 180 10.03 1.31 -15.55
N PRO A 181 10.80 0.46 -16.26
CA PRO A 181 10.81 0.43 -17.74
C PRO A 181 9.45 0.08 -18.33
N LEU A 182 8.70 -0.78 -17.66
CA LEU A 182 7.37 -1.20 -18.11
C LEU A 182 6.36 -0.05 -17.97
N PHE A 183 6.44 0.70 -16.87
CA PHE A 183 5.63 1.90 -16.70
C PHE A 183 5.98 2.97 -17.75
N GLN A 184 7.27 3.20 -18.03
CA GLN A 184 7.74 4.13 -19.05
C GLN A 184 7.25 3.78 -20.45
N LYS A 185 7.08 2.50 -20.77
CA LYS A 185 6.56 2.04 -22.06
C LYS A 185 5.12 2.53 -22.30
N TYR A 186 4.28 2.55 -21.27
CA TYR A 186 2.84 2.80 -21.39
C TYR A 186 2.38 4.17 -20.89
N THR A 187 3.16 4.86 -20.04
CA THR A 187 2.79 6.19 -19.51
C THR A 187 2.67 7.22 -20.64
N LYS A 188 1.65 8.06 -20.56
CA LYS A 188 1.44 9.21 -21.46
C LYS A 188 1.77 10.54 -20.81
N LYS A 189 1.65 10.62 -19.47
CA LYS A 189 1.74 11.87 -18.72
C LYS A 189 3.15 12.24 -18.28
N LEU A 190 4.06 11.26 -18.15
CA LEU A 190 5.44 11.48 -17.68
C LEU A 190 6.49 11.53 -18.80
N LYS A 191 6.07 11.48 -20.06
CA LYS A 191 6.97 11.61 -21.23
C LYS A 191 7.30 13.06 -21.61
N LYS A 192 6.86 14.04 -20.79
CA LYS A 192 7.12 15.47 -21.04
C LYS A 192 8.10 16.04 -20.05
#